data_c8883e7e03df32845c2083a3ee5c3f6f
#
_entry.id   c8883e7e03df32845c2083a3ee5c3f6f
#
_cell.length_a   1.000
_cell.length_b   1.000
_cell.length_c   1.000
_cell.angle_alpha   90.00
_cell.angle_beta   90.00
_cell.angle_gamma   90.00
#
_symmetry.space_group_name_H-M   'P 1'
#
loop_
_entity.id
_entity.type
_entity.pdbx_description
1 polymer ?
#
loop_
_entity_poly.entity_id
_entity_poly.type
_entity_poly.pdbx_seq_one_letter_code
_entity_poly.pdbx_strand_id
1 'polypeptide(L)'
;HTGGLVYSANWRAFTGSVQFAKKSYTGLNAKSTIIINDKDHNIRSGYIDTAAVRLTSDADPNGIWLTAYETGANTGTFYAGFGFSNEKSSARDALIKVNGTDNIYATYIDELDEDGAVNTRVTAAAEFKFSEAVIKTSASKDEGSGSMFTVTIDDPDANHPGIKDRIIAKVSSEKASGEK
;
A
#
# COMPACT_ATOMS: atom_id res chain seq x y z
N HIS A 1 47.16 46.87 3.99
CA HIS A 1 46.29 45.84 4.61
C HIS A 1 45.11 45.63 3.69
N THR A 2 45.12 44.60 2.88
CA THR A 2 43.94 44.05 2.20
C THR A 2 43.24 43.14 3.15
N GLY A 3 42.28 43.64 3.92
CA GLY A 3 41.38 42.84 4.76
C GLY A 3 40.50 42.02 3.82
N GLY A 4 40.77 40.72 3.68
CA GLY A 4 39.89 39.79 3.02
C GLY A 4 38.60 39.69 3.82
N LEU A 5 37.48 39.95 3.20
CA LEU A 5 36.15 39.67 3.76
C LEU A 5 35.96 38.13 3.67
N VAL A 6 35.88 37.50 4.84
CA VAL A 6 35.52 36.08 4.93
C VAL A 6 34.00 36.01 5.12
N TYR A 7 33.31 35.49 4.12
CA TYR A 7 31.89 35.15 4.23
C TYR A 7 31.79 33.67 4.65
N SER A 8 31.12 33.41 5.76
CA SER A 8 30.69 32.05 6.13
C SER A 8 29.24 31.88 5.72
N ALA A 9 28.95 30.88 4.88
CA ALA A 9 27.59 30.44 4.63
C ALA A 9 27.33 29.18 5.44
N ASN A 10 26.30 29.19 6.26
CA ASN A 10 25.82 27.98 6.93
C ASN A 10 24.90 27.27 5.96
N TRP A 11 25.34 26.14 5.43
CA TRP A 11 24.49 25.21 4.71
C TRP A 11 23.94 24.18 5.71
N ARG A 12 22.64 23.87 5.63
CA ARG A 12 21.99 22.83 6.43
C ARG A 12 21.29 21.87 5.48
N ALA A 13 21.52 20.58 5.69
CA ALA A 13 20.68 19.54 5.13
C ALA A 13 19.34 19.45 5.88
N PHE A 14 18.39 18.78 5.31
CA PHE A 14 17.11 18.46 5.93
C PHE A 14 16.99 16.97 6.06
N THR A 15 16.54 16.49 7.19
CA THR A 15 16.25 15.06 7.36
C THR A 15 15.04 14.67 6.53
N GLY A 16 15.24 13.76 5.60
CA GLY A 16 14.19 13.17 4.79
C GLY A 16 13.21 12.35 5.63
N SER A 17 11.97 12.25 5.21
CA SER A 17 10.95 11.43 5.87
C SER A 17 10.15 10.62 4.86
N VAL A 18 9.63 9.46 5.28
CA VAL A 18 8.73 8.63 4.49
C VAL A 18 7.49 8.28 5.32
N GLN A 19 6.32 8.26 4.68
CA GLN A 19 5.08 7.85 5.32
C GLN A 19 4.10 7.25 4.32
N PHE A 20 3.16 6.45 4.80
CA PHE A 20 1.99 6.04 4.03
C PHE A 20 0.86 7.07 4.18
N ALA A 21 0.05 7.22 3.14
CA ALA A 21 -1.12 8.09 3.19
C ALA A 21 -2.16 7.67 4.24
N LYS A 22 -2.14 6.39 4.65
CA LYS A 22 -3.00 5.83 5.70
C LYS A 22 -2.17 4.87 6.57
N LYS A 23 -2.62 4.65 7.82
CA LYS A 23 -2.00 3.68 8.74
C LYS A 23 -2.49 2.25 8.53
N SER A 24 -3.62 2.06 7.84
CA SER A 24 -4.18 0.74 7.54
C SER A 24 -4.94 0.74 6.22
N TYR A 25 -4.95 -0.41 5.56
CA TYR A 25 -5.62 -0.67 4.29
C TYR A 25 -6.44 -1.94 4.41
N THR A 26 -7.60 -1.97 3.75
CA THR A 26 -8.49 -3.13 3.75
C THR A 26 -8.87 -3.48 2.32
N GLY A 27 -8.66 -4.76 1.96
CA GLY A 27 -9.01 -5.32 0.67
C GLY A 27 -7.99 -5.06 -0.44
N LEU A 28 -7.88 -5.99 -1.38
CA LEU A 28 -6.94 -5.93 -2.51
C LEU A 28 -7.19 -4.75 -3.45
N ASN A 29 -8.43 -4.26 -3.50
CA ASN A 29 -8.80 -3.11 -4.33
C ASN A 29 -8.39 -1.75 -3.73
N ALA A 30 -7.87 -1.73 -2.51
CA ALA A 30 -7.37 -0.52 -1.88
C ALA A 30 -6.21 0.06 -2.70
N LYS A 31 -6.19 1.39 -2.84
CA LYS A 31 -5.07 2.13 -3.44
C LYS A 31 -4.40 2.95 -2.37
N SER A 32 -3.10 3.04 -2.46
CA SER A 32 -2.29 3.78 -1.53
C SER A 32 -1.22 4.61 -2.20
N THR A 33 -0.67 5.52 -1.40
CA THR A 33 0.43 6.40 -1.79
C THR A 33 1.46 6.41 -0.67
N ILE A 34 2.72 6.26 -1.05
CA ILE A 34 3.87 6.57 -0.21
C ILE A 34 4.21 8.03 -0.45
N ILE A 35 4.44 8.77 0.63
CA ILE A 35 4.79 10.17 0.62
C ILE A 35 6.20 10.29 1.18
N ILE A 36 7.10 10.91 0.43
CA ILE A 36 8.46 11.25 0.86
C ILE A 36 8.53 12.77 0.93
N ASN A 37 9.08 13.29 2.02
CA ASN A 37 9.43 14.71 2.14
C ASN A 37 10.94 14.79 2.35
N ASP A 38 11.62 15.35 1.39
CA ASP A 38 13.06 15.59 1.39
C ASP A 38 13.36 16.81 0.51
N LYS A 39 13.73 17.91 1.15
CA LYS A 39 13.99 19.17 0.45
C LYS A 39 15.33 19.15 -0.27
N ASP A 40 16.28 18.35 0.20
CA ASP A 40 17.60 18.27 -0.40
C ASP A 40 17.57 17.43 -1.67
N HIS A 41 16.61 16.52 -1.77
CA HIS A 41 16.38 15.71 -2.97
C HIS A 41 15.63 16.47 -4.08
N ASN A 42 15.23 17.73 -3.83
CA ASN A 42 14.75 18.68 -4.84
C ASN A 42 15.94 19.35 -5.53
N ILE A 43 16.51 18.69 -6.51
CA ILE A 43 17.81 19.05 -7.11
C ILE A 43 17.67 20.10 -8.19
N ARG A 44 16.56 20.11 -8.92
CA ARG A 44 16.38 20.95 -10.11
C ARG A 44 15.10 21.78 -10.02
N SER A 45 15.22 23.02 -9.54
CA SER A 45 14.09 23.94 -9.56
C SER A 45 13.55 24.12 -10.99
N GLY A 46 12.25 23.96 -11.18
CA GLY A 46 11.59 24.05 -12.49
C GLY A 46 11.36 22.71 -13.20
N TYR A 47 11.80 21.59 -12.63
CA TYR A 47 11.58 20.24 -13.13
C TYR A 47 10.97 19.38 -12.03
N ILE A 48 10.27 18.31 -12.42
CA ILE A 48 9.80 17.27 -11.50
C ILE A 48 10.96 16.33 -11.23
N ASP A 49 11.47 16.32 -10.03
CA ASP A 49 12.50 15.36 -9.60
C ASP A 49 11.85 14.02 -9.20
N THR A 50 12.69 12.98 -9.05
CA THR A 50 12.23 11.64 -8.69
C THR A 50 13.05 11.07 -7.55
N ALA A 51 12.42 10.30 -6.67
CA ALA A 51 13.05 9.58 -5.59
C ALA A 51 12.74 8.08 -5.68
N ALA A 52 13.69 7.23 -5.29
CA ALA A 52 13.48 5.79 -5.22
C ALA A 52 13.00 5.41 -3.81
N VAL A 53 11.98 4.57 -3.72
CA VAL A 53 11.48 4.02 -2.46
C VAL A 53 11.29 2.51 -2.59
N ARG A 54 11.73 1.75 -1.59
CA ARG A 54 11.51 0.31 -1.52
C ARG A 54 10.23 0.04 -0.73
N LEU A 55 9.32 -0.73 -1.32
CA LEU A 55 8.09 -1.22 -0.68
C LEU A 55 8.22 -2.72 -0.45
N THR A 56 8.02 -3.16 0.80
CA THR A 56 8.03 -4.57 1.21
C THR A 56 6.79 -4.90 2.03
N SER A 57 6.53 -6.18 2.24
CA SER A 57 5.51 -6.69 3.16
C SER A 57 6.05 -7.87 3.95
N ASP A 58 5.30 -8.33 4.97
CA ASP A 58 5.63 -9.58 5.67
C ASP A 58 5.59 -10.78 4.73
N ALA A 59 4.68 -10.78 3.73
CA ALA A 59 4.56 -11.82 2.71
C ALA A 59 5.63 -11.73 1.60
N ASP A 60 6.27 -10.57 1.42
CA ASP A 60 7.36 -10.36 0.46
C ASP A 60 8.44 -9.42 1.04
N PRO A 61 9.38 -9.94 1.82
CA PRO A 61 10.49 -9.15 2.36
C PRO A 61 11.46 -8.60 1.30
N ASN A 62 11.49 -9.19 0.11
CA ASN A 62 12.28 -8.66 -1.01
C ASN A 62 11.60 -7.46 -1.66
N GLY A 63 10.28 -7.45 -1.72
CA GLY A 63 9.46 -6.36 -2.19
C GLY A 63 9.82 -5.82 -3.57
N ILE A 64 9.45 -4.56 -3.80
CA ILE A 64 9.64 -3.86 -5.07
C ILE A 64 10.26 -2.48 -4.85
N TRP A 65 10.94 -1.98 -5.88
CA TRP A 65 11.33 -0.59 -5.97
C TRP A 65 10.28 0.20 -6.75
N LEU A 66 9.90 1.34 -6.22
CA LEU A 66 8.99 2.28 -6.85
C LEU A 66 9.70 3.60 -7.09
N THR A 67 9.31 4.28 -8.17
CA THR A 67 9.70 5.66 -8.43
C THR A 67 8.64 6.60 -7.87
N ALA A 68 9.02 7.44 -6.94
CA ALA A 68 8.20 8.54 -6.46
C ALA A 68 8.51 9.78 -7.30
N TYR A 69 7.47 10.50 -7.69
CA TYR A 69 7.56 11.73 -8.47
C TYR A 69 7.24 12.93 -7.59
N GLU A 70 7.99 13.99 -7.76
CA GLU A 70 7.74 15.23 -7.05
C GLU A 70 6.35 15.79 -7.41
N THR A 71 5.66 16.33 -6.43
CA THR A 71 4.27 16.83 -6.57
C THR A 71 4.18 18.15 -7.35
N GLY A 72 5.28 18.81 -7.54
CA GLY A 72 5.45 20.06 -8.30
C GLY A 72 6.93 20.38 -8.43
N ALA A 73 7.28 21.23 -9.38
CA ALA A 73 8.66 21.60 -9.69
C ALA A 73 9.31 22.45 -8.59
N ASN A 74 9.63 21.96 -7.47
CA ASN A 74 10.28 22.66 -6.33
C ASN A 74 9.52 22.50 -5.00
N THR A 75 8.99 21.31 -4.76
CA THR A 75 8.24 21.05 -3.52
C THR A 75 9.04 20.25 -2.49
N GLY A 76 10.00 19.41 -2.93
CA GLY A 76 10.68 18.44 -2.09
C GLY A 76 9.73 17.41 -1.49
N THR A 77 8.56 17.22 -2.10
CA THR A 77 7.55 16.25 -1.70
C THR A 77 7.26 15.31 -2.86
N PHE A 78 7.44 14.00 -2.65
CA PHE A 78 7.36 12.98 -3.69
C PHE A 78 6.28 11.97 -3.37
N TYR A 79 5.54 11.51 -4.39
CA TYR A 79 4.46 10.54 -4.27
C TYR A 79 4.75 9.31 -5.13
N ALA A 80 4.59 8.12 -4.53
CA ALA A 80 4.58 6.84 -5.23
C ALA A 80 3.26 6.12 -4.95
N GLY A 81 2.44 5.93 -5.99
CA GLY A 81 1.20 5.14 -5.90
C GLY A 81 1.50 3.65 -5.96
N PHE A 82 0.73 2.84 -5.22
CA PHE A 82 0.81 1.38 -5.28
C PHE A 82 -0.53 0.72 -4.93
N GLY A 83 -0.62 -0.58 -5.23
CA GLY A 83 -1.76 -1.44 -4.89
C GLY A 83 -1.29 -2.74 -4.26
N PHE A 84 -2.23 -3.65 -4.06
CA PHE A 84 -2.02 -4.93 -3.39
C PHE A 84 -2.31 -6.11 -4.31
N SER A 85 -1.65 -7.24 -4.04
CA SER A 85 -1.88 -8.52 -4.73
C SER A 85 -1.70 -9.67 -3.74
N ASN A 86 -2.53 -10.68 -3.83
CA ASN A 86 -2.37 -11.92 -3.05
C ASN A 86 -1.50 -12.98 -3.76
N GLU A 87 -1.12 -12.74 -5.02
CA GLU A 87 -0.34 -13.68 -5.82
C GLU A 87 1.16 -13.38 -5.79
N LYS A 88 1.56 -12.24 -6.34
CA LYS A 88 2.97 -11.83 -6.47
C LYS A 88 3.11 -10.32 -6.49
N SER A 89 4.29 -9.85 -6.09
CA SER A 89 4.68 -8.46 -6.27
C SER A 89 5.09 -8.17 -7.72
N SER A 90 4.83 -6.95 -8.18
CA SER A 90 5.14 -6.48 -9.52
C SER A 90 5.55 -5.00 -9.47
N ALA A 91 6.83 -4.72 -9.69
CA ALA A 91 7.30 -3.34 -9.78
C ALA A 91 6.70 -2.60 -10.99
N ARG A 92 6.47 -3.31 -12.10
CA ARG A 92 5.86 -2.74 -13.30
C ARG A 92 4.45 -2.23 -13.05
N ASP A 93 3.65 -3.00 -12.28
CA ASP A 93 2.25 -2.70 -12.02
C ASP A 93 2.07 -1.97 -10.69
N ALA A 94 3.18 -1.69 -9.98
CA ALA A 94 3.23 -1.12 -8.64
C ALA A 94 2.36 -1.90 -7.63
N LEU A 95 2.46 -3.23 -7.64
CA LEU A 95 1.72 -4.13 -6.75
C LEU A 95 2.67 -4.79 -5.75
N ILE A 96 2.31 -4.76 -4.46
CA ILE A 96 2.99 -5.52 -3.41
C ILE A 96 2.17 -6.74 -3.03
N LYS A 97 2.84 -7.90 -2.92
CA LYS A 97 2.21 -9.11 -2.41
C LYS A 97 1.90 -8.94 -0.92
N VAL A 98 0.70 -9.33 -0.54
CA VAL A 98 0.21 -9.37 0.84
C VAL A 98 -0.52 -10.66 1.12
N ASN A 99 -0.61 -11.07 2.37
CA ASN A 99 -1.26 -12.29 2.79
C ASN A 99 -1.93 -12.10 4.16
N GLY A 100 -3.20 -12.46 4.28
CA GLY A 100 -3.94 -12.37 5.54
C GLY A 100 -3.95 -10.95 6.14
N THR A 101 -3.37 -10.82 7.32
CA THR A 101 -3.05 -9.54 7.97
C THR A 101 -1.55 -9.37 7.91
N ASP A 102 -1.08 -8.44 7.10
CA ASP A 102 0.33 -8.16 6.88
C ASP A 102 0.69 -6.74 7.30
N ASN A 103 1.94 -6.54 7.72
CA ASN A 103 2.52 -5.22 7.72
C ASN A 103 3.20 -4.95 6.38
N ILE A 104 3.09 -3.71 5.93
CA ILE A 104 3.80 -3.18 4.77
C ILE A 104 4.78 -2.10 5.23
N TYR A 105 5.94 -2.05 4.58
CA TYR A 105 7.01 -1.13 4.94
C TYR A 105 7.49 -0.36 3.72
N ALA A 106 7.61 0.96 3.86
CA ALA A 106 8.25 1.82 2.89
C ALA A 106 9.61 2.27 3.43
N THR A 107 10.67 2.05 2.67
CA THR A 107 12.03 2.44 3.05
C THR A 107 12.58 3.42 2.03
N TYR A 108 12.98 4.59 2.50
CA TYR A 108 13.68 5.64 1.76
C TYR A 108 15.11 5.76 2.30
N ILE A 109 16.06 6.07 1.43
CA ILE A 109 17.44 6.40 1.81
C ILE A 109 17.62 7.89 1.62
N ASP A 110 17.76 8.59 2.73
CA ASP A 110 18.14 9.99 2.80
C ASP A 110 19.64 10.11 2.57
N GLU A 111 20.05 10.77 1.49
CA GLU A 111 21.46 10.87 1.10
C GLU A 111 22.28 11.69 2.09
N LEU A 112 21.66 12.69 2.73
CA LEU A 112 22.33 13.55 3.70
C LEU A 112 21.30 14.20 4.64
N ASP A 113 21.30 13.80 5.90
CA ASP A 113 20.40 14.34 6.92
C ASP A 113 20.94 15.64 7.58
N GLU A 114 20.13 16.24 8.42
CA GLU A 114 20.45 17.51 9.11
C GLU A 114 21.64 17.43 10.08
N ASP A 115 21.97 16.22 10.53
CA ASP A 115 23.12 15.95 11.40
C ASP A 115 24.40 15.66 10.61
N GLY A 116 24.33 15.62 9.28
CA GLY A 116 25.42 15.34 8.37
C GLY A 116 25.69 13.85 8.18
N ALA A 117 24.81 12.95 8.64
CA ALA A 117 24.91 11.54 8.36
C ALA A 117 24.48 11.27 6.91
N VAL A 118 25.16 10.35 6.25
CA VAL A 118 24.93 10.01 4.84
C VAL A 118 24.23 8.67 4.70
N ASN A 119 23.35 8.56 3.71
CA ASN A 119 22.60 7.35 3.40
C ASN A 119 21.79 6.82 4.61
N THR A 120 21.15 7.74 5.33
CA THR A 120 20.31 7.42 6.48
C THR A 120 19.05 6.71 6.01
N ARG A 121 18.79 5.52 6.58
CA ARG A 121 17.60 4.76 6.27
C ARG A 121 16.40 5.27 7.06
N VAL A 122 15.35 5.68 6.35
CA VAL A 122 14.07 6.10 6.93
C VAL A 122 12.99 5.10 6.54
N THR A 123 12.21 4.62 7.51
CA THR A 123 11.20 3.58 7.28
C THR A 123 9.86 3.96 7.91
N ALA A 124 8.79 3.72 7.17
CA ALA A 124 7.41 3.80 7.66
C ALA A 124 6.75 2.42 7.57
N ALA A 125 5.76 2.18 8.44
CA ALA A 125 4.94 0.99 8.41
C ALA A 125 3.45 1.33 8.36
N ALA A 126 2.66 0.43 7.76
CA ALA A 126 1.21 0.44 7.77
C ALA A 126 0.69 -1.01 7.78
N GLU A 127 -0.56 -1.20 8.18
CA GLU A 127 -1.20 -2.50 8.23
C GLU A 127 -2.02 -2.75 6.97
N PHE A 128 -2.08 -4.01 6.54
CA PHE A 128 -3.00 -4.50 5.52
C PHE A 128 -3.83 -5.65 6.09
N LYS A 129 -5.10 -5.73 5.72
CA LYS A 129 -5.97 -6.88 5.96
C LYS A 129 -6.90 -7.11 4.79
N PHE A 130 -7.30 -8.36 4.56
CA PHE A 130 -8.36 -8.65 3.60
C PHE A 130 -9.71 -8.10 4.06
N SER A 131 -10.60 -7.88 3.09
CA SER A 131 -12.00 -7.59 3.37
C SER A 131 -12.71 -8.83 3.93
N GLU A 132 -13.72 -8.62 4.75
CA GLU A 132 -14.57 -9.73 5.20
C GLU A 132 -15.59 -10.08 4.10
N ALA A 133 -15.67 -11.37 3.75
CA ALA A 133 -16.71 -11.86 2.88
C ALA A 133 -18.03 -11.97 3.64
N VAL A 134 -19.13 -11.59 3.01
CA VAL A 134 -20.48 -11.67 3.58
C VAL A 134 -21.33 -12.63 2.77
N ILE A 135 -21.92 -13.62 3.44
CA ILE A 135 -22.89 -14.54 2.84
C ILE A 135 -24.28 -14.21 3.34
N LYS A 136 -25.21 -13.99 2.44
CA LYS A 136 -26.63 -13.78 2.71
C LYS A 136 -27.45 -14.83 2.01
N THR A 137 -28.50 -15.32 2.66
CA THR A 137 -29.48 -16.23 2.08
C THR A 137 -30.86 -15.60 2.11
N SER A 138 -31.64 -15.79 1.05
CA SER A 138 -33.02 -15.29 1.00
C SER A 138 -34.02 -16.27 1.62
N ALA A 139 -33.57 -17.40 2.17
CA ALA A 139 -34.46 -18.39 2.76
C ALA A 139 -35.18 -17.81 3.97
N SER A 140 -36.41 -17.48 3.79
CA SER A 140 -37.41 -17.45 4.84
C SER A 140 -38.04 -18.83 4.91
N LYS A 141 -38.19 -19.34 6.13
CA LYS A 141 -39.06 -20.47 6.55
C LYS A 141 -39.59 -21.42 5.50
N ASP A 142 -39.39 -22.72 5.73
CA ASP A 142 -40.22 -23.87 5.35
C ASP A 142 -41.23 -23.66 4.22
N GLU A 143 -40.76 -23.80 3.02
CA GLU A 143 -41.65 -23.79 1.89
C GLU A 143 -41.67 -25.12 1.14
N GLY A 144 -41.46 -26.21 1.86
CA GLY A 144 -41.61 -27.55 1.33
C GLY A 144 -40.61 -27.95 0.27
N SER A 145 -40.74 -29.18 -0.20
CA SER A 145 -39.90 -29.75 -1.26
C SER A 145 -40.11 -28.96 -2.59
N GLY A 146 -39.02 -28.39 -3.12
CA GLY A 146 -39.06 -27.65 -4.39
C GLY A 146 -38.90 -26.13 -4.26
N SER A 147 -38.81 -25.58 -3.05
CA SER A 147 -38.58 -24.15 -2.85
C SER A 147 -37.16 -23.76 -3.29
N MET A 148 -37.04 -22.61 -3.94
CA MET A 148 -35.77 -22.03 -4.33
C MET A 148 -35.33 -21.00 -3.30
N PHE A 149 -34.04 -21.01 -2.98
CA PHE A 149 -33.41 -19.98 -2.17
C PHE A 149 -32.23 -19.37 -2.93
N THR A 150 -31.97 -18.12 -2.65
CA THR A 150 -30.81 -17.43 -3.25
C THR A 150 -29.71 -17.30 -2.19
N VAL A 151 -28.50 -17.63 -2.60
CA VAL A 151 -27.29 -17.33 -1.83
C VAL A 151 -26.59 -16.17 -2.51
N THR A 152 -26.38 -15.09 -1.77
CA THR A 152 -25.57 -13.94 -2.23
C THR A 152 -24.26 -13.94 -1.46
N ILE A 153 -23.15 -13.89 -2.19
CA ILE A 153 -21.82 -13.77 -1.64
C ILE A 153 -21.29 -12.41 -2.06
N ASP A 154 -20.88 -11.63 -1.09
CA ASP A 154 -20.21 -10.35 -1.26
C ASP A 154 -18.79 -10.49 -0.73
N ASP A 155 -17.82 -10.59 -1.64
CA ASP A 155 -16.40 -10.75 -1.35
C ASP A 155 -15.61 -9.78 -2.23
N PRO A 156 -15.29 -8.58 -1.72
CA PRO A 156 -14.57 -7.57 -2.49
C PRO A 156 -13.18 -8.01 -2.95
N ASP A 157 -12.53 -8.92 -2.22
CA ASP A 157 -11.18 -9.39 -2.55
C ASP A 157 -11.17 -10.45 -3.66
N ALA A 158 -12.29 -11.13 -3.87
CA ALA A 158 -12.46 -12.07 -4.98
C ALA A 158 -12.76 -11.37 -6.32
N ASN A 159 -12.93 -10.04 -6.33
CA ASN A 159 -13.26 -9.29 -7.53
C ASN A 159 -12.00 -8.81 -8.27
N HIS A 160 -11.73 -9.38 -9.44
CA HIS A 160 -10.66 -8.93 -10.35
C HIS A 160 -11.22 -7.95 -11.39
N PRO A 161 -10.67 -6.72 -11.46
CA PRO A 161 -11.17 -5.73 -12.40
C PRO A 161 -11.16 -6.21 -13.87
N GLY A 162 -12.29 -6.14 -14.52
CA GLY A 162 -12.41 -6.44 -15.96
C GLY A 162 -12.60 -7.91 -16.32
N ILE A 163 -12.72 -8.81 -15.35
CA ILE A 163 -12.98 -10.24 -15.56
C ILE A 163 -14.24 -10.65 -14.79
N LYS A 164 -14.96 -11.64 -15.30
CA LYS A 164 -16.01 -12.30 -14.51
C LYS A 164 -15.36 -13.34 -13.62
N ASP A 165 -15.33 -13.09 -12.33
CA ASP A 165 -14.82 -14.04 -11.37
C ASP A 165 -15.79 -15.17 -11.10
N ARG A 166 -15.24 -16.30 -10.65
CA ARG A 166 -16.01 -17.48 -10.29
C ARG A 166 -15.77 -17.84 -8.84
N ILE A 167 -16.83 -17.81 -8.04
CA ILE A 167 -16.82 -18.24 -6.65
C ILE A 167 -17.52 -19.60 -6.55
N ILE A 168 -16.96 -20.51 -5.74
CA ILE A 168 -17.57 -21.80 -5.46
C ILE A 168 -18.14 -21.75 -4.04
N ALA A 169 -19.47 -21.89 -3.94
CA ALA A 169 -20.15 -22.04 -2.66
C ALA A 169 -20.60 -23.49 -2.48
N LYS A 170 -20.35 -24.06 -1.30
CA LYS A 170 -20.87 -25.37 -0.92
C LYS A 170 -22.11 -25.16 -0.04
N VAL A 171 -23.23 -25.74 -0.46
CA VAL A 171 -24.46 -25.79 0.33
C VAL A 171 -24.63 -27.20 0.87
N SER A 172 -24.89 -27.32 2.17
CA SER A 172 -25.18 -28.62 2.81
C SER A 172 -26.42 -28.48 3.70
N SER A 173 -27.23 -29.51 3.74
CA SER A 173 -28.32 -29.64 4.70
C SER A 173 -27.91 -30.52 5.86
N GLU A 174 -28.18 -30.11 7.08
CA GLU A 174 -28.12 -31.01 8.22
C GLU A 174 -29.48 -31.69 8.40
N LYS A 175 -29.48 -33.03 8.52
CA LYS A 175 -30.68 -33.74 8.89
C LYS A 175 -30.97 -33.41 10.36
N ALA A 176 -32.17 -32.90 10.64
CA ALA A 176 -32.60 -32.67 12.01
C ALA A 176 -32.47 -34.00 12.77
N SER A 177 -31.56 -34.02 13.74
CA SER A 177 -31.42 -35.17 14.66
C SER A 177 -32.56 -35.08 15.67
N GLY A 178 -33.62 -35.82 15.44
CA GLY A 178 -34.61 -36.06 16.48
C GLY A 178 -36.06 -35.83 16.08
N GLU A 179 -36.63 -36.79 15.43
CA GLU A 179 -38.01 -37.19 15.76
C GLU A 179 -38.06 -38.72 15.61
N LYS A 180 -38.31 -39.39 16.77
CA LYS A 180 -38.74 -40.74 16.83
C LYS A 180 -40.27 -40.76 16.80
#